data_e1648c38bfeaf768e29a40b00b18cc69
#
_entry.id   e1648c38bfeaf768e29a40b00b18cc69
#
_cell.length_a   1.000
_cell.length_b   1.000
_cell.length_c   1.000
_cell.angle_alpha   90.00
_cell.angle_beta   90.00
_cell.angle_gamma   90.00
#
_symmetry.space_group_name_H-M   'P 1'
#
loop_
_entity.id
_entity.type
_entity.pdbx_description
1 polymer ?
#
loop_
_entity_poly.entity_id
_entity_poly.type
_entity_poly.pdbx_seq_one_letter_code
_entity_poly.pdbx_strand_id
1 'polypeptide(L)'
;MSFLKSDFFKTPIILLVVGLLVGVGGGYFLVSGMYQPRITKYEEEIEGYFEQVNSLTDSLGQLVDEKSGWEAQISTLSNENSELQAEKSQLESELDQAEETVSLYEMEISDLEEQLSTLLLNSSQQSGDISSLLTEIDDLESELKSIYDLNVNHKYPWDYGVGYYPDEYEWELTFPLREYFYYYFKSRPSSWRDYINMVDDPGDDDYISYIVQKIEEVAVKEEYSVSAKINFAVGFVQKLPYTEKIVTRDWDEHPKYPLETLFDRGGDCEDTSILTAAILDKMGHDVCLVFPVDEEHCSVGVALDGDFGYFYNFDGKKYFNLETTGGVWRLGQIPASYDGLAAYVYPLNP
;
A
#
# COMPACT_ATOMS: atom_id res chain seq x y z
N MET A 1 29.08 2.42 17.34
CA MET A 1 30.26 1.86 16.68
C MET A 1 30.75 2.84 15.64
N SER A 2 31.63 3.74 16.05
CA SER A 2 32.10 4.87 15.25
C SER A 2 33.58 4.62 14.93
N PHE A 3 33.89 3.91 13.84
CA PHE A 3 35.26 3.85 13.31
C PHE A 3 35.27 3.26 11.88
N LEU A 4 34.81 4.04 10.92
CA LEU A 4 35.25 3.94 9.54
C LEU A 4 35.31 5.35 8.98
N LYS A 5 36.25 6.13 9.50
CA LYS A 5 36.60 7.40 8.89
C LYS A 5 37.27 7.16 7.57
N SER A 6 36.82 7.89 6.56
CA SER A 6 37.22 7.87 5.15
C SER A 6 38.73 7.90 4.86
N ASP A 7 39.56 8.13 5.87
CA ASP A 7 41.01 8.32 5.71
C ASP A 7 41.79 7.02 5.54
N PHE A 8 41.20 5.87 5.93
CA PHE A 8 41.92 4.59 5.84
C PHE A 8 42.11 4.09 4.40
N PHE A 9 41.18 4.44 3.50
CA PHE A 9 41.27 4.03 2.10
C PHE A 9 42.05 5.02 1.20
N LYS A 10 42.11 6.30 1.58
CA LYS A 10 42.81 7.33 0.79
C LYS A 10 44.34 7.19 0.91
N THR A 11 44.84 6.85 2.08
CA THR A 11 46.27 6.83 2.38
C THR A 11 47.05 5.74 1.64
N PRO A 12 46.63 4.48 1.55
CA PRO A 12 47.41 3.45 0.86
C PRO A 12 47.41 3.63 -0.68
N ILE A 13 46.32 4.13 -1.27
CA ILE A 13 46.25 4.36 -2.72
C ILE A 13 47.16 5.53 -3.11
N ILE A 14 47.16 6.61 -2.33
CA ILE A 14 48.05 7.76 -2.55
C ILE A 14 49.51 7.36 -2.39
N LEU A 15 49.86 6.57 -1.38
CA LEU A 15 51.22 6.08 -1.18
C LEU A 15 51.72 5.17 -2.31
N LEU A 16 50.84 4.34 -2.87
CA LEU A 16 51.19 3.46 -3.97
C LEU A 16 51.42 4.24 -5.27
N VAL A 17 50.63 5.26 -5.55
CA VAL A 17 50.78 6.13 -6.72
C VAL A 17 52.02 7.03 -6.59
N VAL A 18 52.29 7.58 -5.42
CA VAL A 18 53.50 8.40 -5.15
C VAL A 18 54.75 7.52 -5.22
N GLY A 19 54.74 6.31 -4.70
CA GLY A 19 55.84 5.35 -4.83
C GLY A 19 56.18 5.02 -6.28
N LEU A 20 55.17 4.89 -7.13
CA LEU A 20 55.33 4.62 -8.57
C LEU A 20 55.91 5.84 -9.32
N LEU A 21 55.51 7.04 -8.97
CA LEU A 21 56.04 8.30 -9.54
C LEU A 21 57.48 8.56 -9.14
N VAL A 22 57.87 8.29 -7.91
CA VAL A 22 59.26 8.44 -7.44
C VAL A 22 60.18 7.39 -8.05
N GLY A 23 59.71 6.17 -8.26
CA GLY A 23 60.47 5.10 -8.95
C GLY A 23 60.71 5.43 -10.43
N VAL A 24 59.78 6.06 -11.09
CA VAL A 24 59.91 6.47 -12.51
C VAL A 24 60.82 7.70 -12.66
N GLY A 25 60.80 8.64 -11.69
CA GLY A 25 61.64 9.84 -11.72
C GLY A 25 63.12 9.57 -11.54
N GLY A 26 63.51 8.52 -10.77
CA GLY A 26 64.93 8.16 -10.54
C GLY A 26 65.65 7.55 -11.74
N GLY A 27 64.90 6.99 -12.71
CA GLY A 27 65.46 6.42 -13.94
C GLY A 27 65.70 7.41 -15.07
N TYR A 28 65.30 8.65 -14.89
CA TYR A 28 65.16 9.63 -15.97
C TYR A 28 66.50 10.19 -16.50
N PHE A 29 67.62 10.09 -15.75
CA PHE A 29 68.87 10.76 -16.08
C PHE A 29 69.86 9.98 -16.99
N LEU A 30 69.55 8.75 -17.33
CA LEU A 30 70.50 7.91 -18.04
C LEU A 30 70.19 7.46 -19.48
N VAL A 31 69.02 7.77 -20.00
CA VAL A 31 68.60 7.37 -21.35
C VAL A 31 67.88 8.51 -22.08
N SER A 32 68.68 9.57 -22.35
CA SER A 32 68.14 10.69 -23.13
C SER A 32 68.03 10.33 -24.61
N GLY A 33 66.90 10.56 -25.16
CA GLY A 33 66.66 10.67 -26.61
C GLY A 33 65.85 9.56 -27.27
N MET A 34 65.95 8.31 -26.91
CA MET A 34 65.26 7.21 -27.57
C MET A 34 63.94 6.78 -26.89
N TYR A 35 63.78 7.10 -25.64
CA TYR A 35 62.60 6.66 -24.86
C TYR A 35 61.69 7.79 -24.43
N GLN A 36 62.07 9.06 -24.63
CA GLN A 36 61.28 10.25 -24.26
C GLN A 36 59.81 10.19 -24.73
N PRO A 37 59.53 9.90 -26.00
CA PRO A 37 58.12 9.86 -26.45
C PRO A 37 57.28 8.76 -25.79
N ARG A 38 57.93 7.66 -25.42
CA ARG A 38 57.26 6.56 -24.71
C ARG A 38 57.02 6.91 -23.24
N ILE A 39 57.98 7.58 -22.64
CA ILE A 39 57.84 8.06 -21.26
C ILE A 39 56.74 9.08 -21.16
N THR A 40 56.72 10.11 -22.01
CA THR A 40 55.65 11.10 -22.04
C THR A 40 54.27 10.46 -22.25
N LYS A 41 54.16 9.48 -23.13
CA LYS A 41 52.92 8.74 -23.33
C LYS A 41 52.49 8.01 -22.07
N TYR A 42 53.39 7.36 -21.37
CA TYR A 42 53.06 6.68 -20.11
C TYR A 42 52.76 7.67 -18.99
N GLU A 43 53.38 8.83 -18.96
CA GLU A 43 53.09 9.91 -18.03
C GLU A 43 51.65 10.42 -18.25
N GLU A 44 51.25 10.65 -19.50
CA GLU A 44 49.87 11.05 -19.85
C GLU A 44 48.83 9.95 -19.49
N GLU A 45 49.18 8.67 -19.77
CA GLU A 45 48.34 7.54 -19.37
C GLU A 45 48.18 7.44 -17.83
N ILE A 46 49.27 7.63 -17.10
CA ILE A 46 49.30 7.63 -15.64
C ILE A 46 48.49 8.80 -15.08
N GLU A 47 48.61 9.99 -15.65
CA GLU A 47 47.83 11.16 -15.25
C GLU A 47 46.33 10.93 -15.50
N GLY A 48 45.96 10.34 -16.65
CA GLY A 48 44.58 9.94 -16.94
C GLY A 48 44.05 8.90 -15.96
N TYR A 49 44.84 7.93 -15.57
CA TYR A 49 44.43 6.98 -14.51
C TYR A 49 44.31 7.65 -13.14
N PHE A 50 45.17 8.60 -12.84
CA PHE A 50 45.11 9.36 -11.59
C PHE A 50 43.82 10.18 -11.48
N GLU A 51 43.41 10.87 -12.56
CA GLU A 51 42.14 11.57 -12.63
C GLU A 51 40.98 10.62 -12.47
N GLN A 52 41.00 9.46 -13.13
CA GLN A 52 39.93 8.44 -12.96
C GLN A 52 39.86 7.94 -11.52
N VAL A 53 40.97 7.67 -10.88
CA VAL A 53 40.99 7.23 -9.47
C VAL A 53 40.47 8.30 -8.55
N ASN A 54 40.78 9.56 -8.77
CA ASN A 54 40.24 10.66 -7.98
C ASN A 54 38.72 10.77 -8.17
N SER A 55 38.22 10.74 -9.40
CA SER A 55 36.80 10.78 -9.71
C SER A 55 36.01 9.62 -9.07
N LEU A 56 36.61 8.39 -9.12
CA LEU A 56 36.02 7.23 -8.46
C LEU A 56 36.02 7.38 -6.94
N THR A 57 37.06 7.97 -6.38
CA THR A 57 37.19 8.21 -4.94
C THR A 57 36.13 9.19 -4.46
N ASP A 58 35.92 10.27 -5.22
CA ASP A 58 34.88 11.27 -4.91
C ASP A 58 33.46 10.64 -5.03
N SER A 59 33.23 9.84 -6.07
CA SER A 59 31.97 9.11 -6.24
C SER A 59 31.72 8.13 -5.11
N LEU A 60 32.75 7.43 -4.66
CA LEU A 60 32.66 6.53 -3.50
C LEU A 60 32.34 7.31 -2.21
N GLY A 61 32.93 8.49 -2.04
CA GLY A 61 32.61 9.38 -0.92
C GLY A 61 31.14 9.75 -0.89
N GLN A 62 30.61 10.18 -2.02
CA GLN A 62 29.17 10.52 -2.15
C GLN A 62 28.28 9.33 -1.82
N LEU A 63 28.58 8.14 -2.34
CA LEU A 63 27.81 6.94 -2.05
C LEU A 63 27.83 6.55 -0.57
N VAL A 64 28.95 6.76 0.10
CA VAL A 64 29.07 6.53 1.56
C VAL A 64 28.21 7.51 2.35
N ASP A 65 28.17 8.77 1.94
CA ASP A 65 27.36 9.79 2.58
C ASP A 65 25.86 9.53 2.35
N GLU A 66 25.45 9.17 1.13
CA GLU A 66 24.08 8.76 0.82
C GLU A 66 23.66 7.53 1.63
N LYS A 67 24.52 6.50 1.69
CA LYS A 67 24.26 5.31 2.50
C LYS A 67 24.03 5.67 3.97
N SER A 68 24.85 6.56 4.52
CA SER A 68 24.67 7.03 5.91
C SER A 68 23.34 7.75 6.11
N GLY A 69 22.90 8.54 5.11
CA GLY A 69 21.60 9.17 5.11
C GLY A 69 20.44 8.16 5.12
N TRP A 70 20.55 7.12 4.30
CA TRP A 70 19.54 6.06 4.28
C TRP A 70 19.51 5.24 5.57
N GLU A 71 20.67 4.93 6.16
CA GLU A 71 20.73 4.24 7.46
C GLU A 71 20.05 5.05 8.57
N ALA A 72 20.19 6.38 8.56
CA ALA A 72 19.47 7.26 9.48
C ALA A 72 17.94 7.25 9.23
N GLN A 73 17.52 7.31 7.97
CA GLN A 73 16.10 7.22 7.60
C GLN A 73 15.50 5.87 8.00
N ILE A 74 16.19 4.77 7.73
CA ILE A 74 15.75 3.42 8.13
C ILE A 74 15.57 3.35 9.65
N SER A 75 16.48 3.94 10.42
CA SER A 75 16.36 3.98 11.89
C SER A 75 15.13 4.76 12.34
N THR A 76 14.86 5.92 11.72
CA THR A 76 13.68 6.75 12.01
C THR A 76 12.40 5.98 11.69
N LEU A 77 12.31 5.43 10.48
CA LEU A 77 11.15 4.65 10.05
C LEU A 77 10.93 3.39 10.90
N SER A 78 12.01 2.76 11.37
CA SER A 78 11.92 1.62 12.29
C SER A 78 11.33 2.00 13.65
N ASN A 79 11.68 3.19 14.15
CA ASN A 79 11.11 3.70 15.40
C ASN A 79 9.63 4.07 15.21
N GLU A 80 9.29 4.80 14.16
CA GLU A 80 7.91 5.14 13.82
C GLU A 80 7.04 3.89 13.65
N ASN A 81 7.57 2.86 12.97
CA ASN A 81 6.85 1.59 12.82
C ASN A 81 6.61 0.90 14.17
N SER A 82 7.60 0.98 15.07
CA SER A 82 7.44 0.40 16.42
C SER A 82 6.39 1.16 17.24
N GLU A 83 6.33 2.49 17.11
CA GLU A 83 5.31 3.32 17.76
C GLU A 83 3.91 3.02 17.19
N LEU A 84 3.79 2.95 15.87
CA LEU A 84 2.53 2.61 15.21
C LEU A 84 2.05 1.20 15.54
N GLN A 85 2.97 0.23 15.66
CA GLN A 85 2.61 -1.12 16.11
C GLN A 85 2.10 -1.14 17.56
N ALA A 86 2.68 -0.32 18.43
CA ALA A 86 2.20 -0.20 19.81
C ALA A 86 0.81 0.46 19.86
N GLU A 87 0.61 1.53 19.08
CA GLU A 87 -0.70 2.19 18.96
C GLU A 87 -1.76 1.26 18.38
N LYS A 88 -1.41 0.51 17.31
CA LYS A 88 -2.29 -0.51 16.74
C LYS A 88 -2.70 -1.54 17.79
N SER A 89 -1.75 -2.10 18.55
CA SER A 89 -2.05 -3.09 19.57
C SER A 89 -2.94 -2.55 20.70
N GLN A 90 -2.78 -1.26 21.02
CA GLN A 90 -3.65 -0.60 21.99
C GLN A 90 -5.07 -0.48 21.45
N LEU A 91 -5.22 0.01 20.21
CA LEU A 91 -6.53 0.16 19.56
C LEU A 91 -7.24 -1.20 19.38
N GLU A 92 -6.51 -2.25 19.01
CA GLU A 92 -7.04 -3.61 18.96
C GLU A 92 -7.58 -4.06 20.32
N SER A 93 -6.84 -3.80 21.40
CA SER A 93 -7.32 -4.12 22.75
C SER A 93 -8.54 -3.30 23.19
N GLU A 94 -8.62 -2.03 22.78
CA GLU A 94 -9.79 -1.18 23.03
C GLU A 94 -11.00 -1.67 22.23
N LEU A 95 -10.79 -2.11 20.99
CA LEU A 95 -11.83 -2.70 20.15
C LEU A 95 -12.36 -4.00 20.77
N ASP A 96 -11.46 -4.92 21.16
CA ASP A 96 -11.86 -6.18 21.80
C ASP A 96 -12.72 -5.93 23.07
N GLN A 97 -12.34 -4.93 23.88
CA GLN A 97 -13.10 -4.55 25.07
C GLN A 97 -14.50 -3.98 24.72
N ALA A 98 -14.56 -3.19 23.63
CA ALA A 98 -15.84 -2.66 23.15
C ALA A 98 -16.75 -3.78 22.62
N GLU A 99 -16.19 -4.72 21.87
CA GLU A 99 -16.93 -5.90 21.36
C GLU A 99 -17.44 -6.80 22.50
N GLU A 100 -16.59 -7.06 23.53
CA GLU A 100 -17.01 -7.79 24.70
C GLU A 100 -18.16 -7.07 25.42
N THR A 101 -18.09 -5.75 25.53
CA THR A 101 -19.13 -4.92 26.15
C THR A 101 -20.44 -5.00 25.34
N VAL A 102 -20.38 -4.91 24.02
CA VAL A 102 -21.55 -5.07 23.12
C VAL A 102 -22.16 -6.45 23.31
N SER A 103 -21.34 -7.51 23.30
CA SER A 103 -21.83 -8.87 23.50
C SER A 103 -22.51 -9.07 24.87
N LEU A 104 -21.98 -8.44 25.92
CA LEU A 104 -22.62 -8.46 27.24
C LEU A 104 -23.98 -7.76 27.23
N TYR A 105 -24.08 -6.60 26.60
CA TYR A 105 -25.36 -5.89 26.47
C TYR A 105 -26.39 -6.65 25.63
N GLU A 106 -25.94 -7.29 24.55
CA GLU A 106 -26.82 -8.14 23.72
C GLU A 106 -27.38 -9.34 24.52
N MET A 107 -26.55 -9.98 25.35
CA MET A 107 -27.01 -11.05 26.25
C MET A 107 -27.96 -10.52 27.30
N GLU A 108 -27.71 -9.34 27.86
CA GLU A 108 -28.57 -8.72 28.87
C GLU A 108 -29.94 -8.30 28.27
N ILE A 109 -29.93 -7.72 27.04
CA ILE A 109 -31.15 -7.42 26.29
C ILE A 109 -31.97 -8.71 26.07
N SER A 110 -31.31 -9.79 25.60
CA SER A 110 -31.99 -11.07 25.37
C SER A 110 -32.59 -11.66 26.65
N ASP A 111 -31.88 -11.57 27.76
CA ASP A 111 -32.37 -12.04 29.07
C ASP A 111 -33.56 -11.20 29.56
N LEU A 112 -33.49 -9.88 29.39
CA LEU A 112 -34.61 -8.97 29.73
C LEU A 112 -35.84 -9.19 28.84
N GLU A 113 -35.65 -9.47 27.54
CA GLU A 113 -36.71 -9.84 26.61
C GLU A 113 -37.38 -11.15 27.02
N GLU A 114 -36.62 -12.18 27.44
CA GLU A 114 -37.13 -13.43 27.95
C GLU A 114 -37.88 -13.24 29.27
N GLN A 115 -37.34 -12.43 30.19
CA GLN A 115 -37.98 -12.06 31.45
C GLN A 115 -39.29 -11.30 31.18
N LEU A 116 -39.26 -10.33 30.24
CA LEU A 116 -40.45 -9.59 29.83
C LEU A 116 -41.51 -10.52 29.24
N SER A 117 -41.13 -11.45 28.37
CA SER A 117 -42.03 -12.45 27.80
C SER A 117 -42.65 -13.34 28.89
N THR A 118 -41.87 -13.75 29.87
CA THR A 118 -42.32 -14.54 31.00
C THR A 118 -43.27 -13.75 31.91
N LEU A 119 -42.97 -12.49 32.18
CA LEU A 119 -43.81 -11.58 32.94
C LEU A 119 -45.15 -11.28 32.23
N LEU A 120 -45.10 -11.08 30.90
CA LEU A 120 -46.31 -10.89 30.08
C LEU A 120 -47.22 -12.11 30.11
N LEU A 121 -46.68 -13.32 30.11
CA LEU A 121 -47.41 -14.58 30.21
C LEU A 121 -48.06 -14.78 31.60
N ASN A 122 -47.40 -14.27 32.65
CA ASN A 122 -47.86 -14.38 34.04
C ASN A 122 -48.64 -13.16 34.55
N SER A 123 -48.85 -12.13 33.70
CA SER A 123 -49.22 -10.81 34.13
C SER A 123 -50.71 -10.59 34.27
N SER A 124 -51.23 -10.86 35.44
CA SER A 124 -52.36 -10.06 35.95
C SER A 124 -52.00 -9.22 37.21
N GLN A 125 -50.74 -9.19 37.65
CA GLN A 125 -50.40 -8.53 38.94
C GLN A 125 -49.17 -7.61 39.01
N GLN A 126 -48.37 -7.39 37.93
CA GLN A 126 -47.14 -6.60 38.08
C GLN A 126 -46.88 -5.57 36.98
N SER A 127 -47.74 -4.57 36.87
CA SER A 127 -47.59 -3.49 35.85
C SER A 127 -46.40 -2.54 36.11
N GLY A 128 -45.87 -2.49 37.32
CA GLY A 128 -44.77 -1.60 37.69
C GLY A 128 -43.39 -2.11 37.22
N ASP A 129 -43.18 -3.42 37.37
CA ASP A 129 -41.89 -4.04 37.02
C ASP A 129 -41.69 -4.12 35.48
N ILE A 130 -42.78 -4.33 34.74
CA ILE A 130 -42.79 -4.32 33.26
C ILE A 130 -42.40 -2.94 32.73
N SER A 131 -42.90 -1.86 33.32
CA SER A 131 -42.55 -0.49 32.89
C SER A 131 -41.06 -0.20 33.15
N SER A 132 -40.48 -0.70 34.22
CA SER A 132 -39.05 -0.54 34.54
C SER A 132 -38.15 -1.31 33.55
N LEU A 133 -38.52 -2.58 33.25
CA LEU A 133 -37.78 -3.41 32.30
C LEU A 133 -37.82 -2.86 30.86
N LEU A 134 -38.98 -2.33 30.44
CA LEU A 134 -39.11 -1.66 29.13
C LEU A 134 -38.22 -0.41 29.05
N THR A 135 -38.14 0.38 30.11
CA THR A 135 -37.25 1.54 30.17
C THR A 135 -35.78 1.11 30.08
N GLU A 136 -35.39 0.02 30.75
CA GLU A 136 -34.05 -0.50 30.72
C GLU A 136 -33.66 -1.06 29.33
N ILE A 137 -34.58 -1.73 28.65
CA ILE A 137 -34.39 -2.15 27.23
C ILE A 137 -34.20 -0.93 26.34
N ASP A 138 -35.04 0.10 26.43
CA ASP A 138 -34.96 1.33 25.64
C ASP A 138 -33.60 2.05 25.90
N ASP A 139 -33.14 2.07 27.15
CA ASP A 139 -31.85 2.67 27.49
C ASP A 139 -30.68 1.88 26.87
N LEU A 140 -30.67 0.54 26.97
CA LEU A 140 -29.62 -0.32 26.39
C LEU A 140 -29.64 -0.28 24.85
N GLU A 141 -30.81 -0.26 24.21
CA GLU A 141 -30.94 -0.06 22.76
C GLU A 141 -30.40 1.32 22.33
N SER A 142 -30.63 2.35 23.15
CA SER A 142 -30.11 3.69 22.91
C SER A 142 -28.56 3.73 23.02
N GLU A 143 -28.01 3.05 24.04
CA GLU A 143 -26.54 2.91 24.19
C GLU A 143 -25.93 2.14 23.03
N LEU A 144 -26.49 0.99 22.67
CA LEU A 144 -26.04 0.20 21.51
C LEU A 144 -26.06 1.03 20.23
N LYS A 145 -27.15 1.74 19.97
CA LYS A 145 -27.25 2.64 18.80
C LYS A 145 -26.16 3.72 18.82
N SER A 146 -25.86 4.28 20.00
CA SER A 146 -24.81 5.31 20.11
C SER A 146 -23.42 4.80 19.69
N ILE A 147 -23.12 3.52 19.95
CA ILE A 147 -21.86 2.86 19.52
C ILE A 147 -21.85 2.68 17.99
N TYR A 148 -22.95 2.23 17.40
CA TYR A 148 -23.05 2.04 15.95
C TYR A 148 -23.13 3.36 15.15
N ASP A 149 -23.59 4.45 15.77
CA ASP A 149 -23.65 5.78 15.12
C ASP A 149 -22.30 6.55 15.21
N LEU A 150 -21.25 5.93 15.76
CA LEU A 150 -19.91 6.51 15.75
C LEU A 150 -19.37 6.64 14.32
N ASN A 151 -18.75 7.79 14.09
CA ASN A 151 -18.02 8.04 12.85
C ASN A 151 -16.52 7.95 13.11
N VAL A 152 -15.81 7.25 12.23
CA VAL A 152 -14.35 7.13 12.26
C VAL A 152 -13.75 7.91 11.10
N ASN A 153 -12.86 8.83 11.42
CA ASN A 153 -12.17 9.62 10.41
C ASN A 153 -10.79 9.02 10.13
N HIS A 154 -10.53 8.66 8.89
CA HIS A 154 -9.24 8.19 8.45
C HIS A 154 -8.57 9.19 7.51
N LYS A 155 -7.28 9.39 7.72
CA LYS A 155 -6.41 10.13 6.82
C LYS A 155 -5.57 9.17 6.00
N TYR A 156 -5.47 9.46 4.72
CA TYR A 156 -4.68 8.70 3.75
C TYR A 156 -3.57 9.60 3.22
N PRO A 157 -2.42 9.68 3.92
CA PRO A 157 -1.26 10.36 3.40
C PRO A 157 -0.66 9.52 2.28
N TRP A 158 -0.35 10.14 1.18
CA TRP A 158 0.17 9.46 0.02
C TRP A 158 1.13 10.33 -0.76
N ASP A 159 2.28 9.76 -1.01
CA ASP A 159 3.28 10.34 -1.88
C ASP A 159 3.30 9.54 -3.19
N TYR A 160 3.12 10.17 -4.32
CA TYR A 160 3.09 9.50 -5.64
C TYR A 160 4.48 9.10 -6.13
N GLY A 161 5.54 9.15 -5.35
CA GLY A 161 6.82 8.46 -5.51
C GLY A 161 7.45 8.31 -6.90
N VAL A 162 7.06 9.12 -7.88
CA VAL A 162 7.67 9.12 -9.20
C VAL A 162 8.71 10.23 -9.25
N GLY A 163 9.82 9.99 -8.60
CA GLY A 163 11.16 10.51 -8.84
C GLY A 163 11.39 11.99 -9.12
N TYR A 164 10.38 12.82 -9.34
CA TYR A 164 10.54 14.21 -9.72
C TYR A 164 9.57 15.19 -9.07
N TYR A 165 8.50 14.73 -8.41
CA TYR A 165 7.56 15.61 -7.71
C TYR A 165 7.23 15.02 -6.34
N PRO A 166 7.72 15.61 -5.26
CA PRO A 166 7.34 15.25 -3.90
C PRO A 166 6.04 15.98 -3.52
N ASP A 167 4.99 15.80 -4.28
CA ASP A 167 3.69 16.27 -3.84
C ASP A 167 3.09 15.18 -2.94
N GLU A 168 3.07 15.47 -1.66
CA GLU A 168 2.35 14.69 -0.67
C GLU A 168 0.87 15.03 -0.80
N TYR A 169 0.03 14.01 -0.95
CA TYR A 169 -1.42 14.12 -0.94
C TYR A 169 -1.94 13.55 0.36
N GLU A 170 -2.89 14.23 0.97
CA GLU A 170 -3.63 13.73 2.12
C GLU A 170 -5.12 13.83 1.83
N TRP A 171 -5.83 12.70 1.91
CA TRP A 171 -7.27 12.64 1.82
C TRP A 171 -7.85 12.22 3.16
N GLU A 172 -9.01 12.75 3.50
CA GLU A 172 -9.73 12.42 4.72
C GLU A 172 -11.09 11.85 4.36
N LEU A 173 -11.39 10.65 4.86
CA LEU A 173 -12.66 9.97 4.71
C LEU A 173 -13.26 9.71 6.09
N THR A 174 -14.56 9.92 6.20
CA THR A 174 -15.36 9.63 7.41
C THR A 174 -16.22 8.41 7.14
N PHE A 175 -16.10 7.42 7.98
CA PHE A 175 -16.87 6.18 7.89
C PHE A 175 -17.81 6.07 9.07
N PRO A 176 -19.14 5.89 8.87
CA PRO A 176 -20.04 5.42 9.89
C PRO A 176 -19.67 3.99 10.32
N LEU A 177 -19.47 3.78 11.60
CA LEU A 177 -19.05 2.46 12.10
C LEU A 177 -20.10 1.37 11.77
N ARG A 178 -21.39 1.71 11.84
CA ARG A 178 -22.49 0.81 11.44
C ARG A 178 -22.39 0.34 9.99
N GLU A 179 -21.90 1.20 9.09
CA GLU A 179 -21.77 0.89 7.67
C GLU A 179 -20.60 -0.07 7.44
N TYR A 180 -19.48 0.17 8.12
CA TYR A 180 -18.38 -0.78 8.15
C TYR A 180 -18.82 -2.17 8.63
N PHE A 181 -19.53 -2.25 9.77
CA PHE A 181 -20.02 -3.52 10.28
C PHE A 181 -21.07 -4.16 9.37
N TYR A 182 -21.90 -3.37 8.67
CA TYR A 182 -22.82 -3.92 7.68
C TYR A 182 -22.07 -4.71 6.60
N TYR A 183 -21.00 -4.13 6.02
CA TYR A 183 -20.17 -4.82 5.03
C TYR A 183 -19.41 -5.99 5.64
N TYR A 184 -18.87 -5.81 6.82
CA TYR A 184 -18.16 -6.85 7.55
C TYR A 184 -19.02 -8.10 7.80
N PHE A 185 -20.31 -7.96 8.14
CA PHE A 185 -21.24 -9.05 8.36
C PHE A 185 -22.10 -9.40 7.13
N LYS A 186 -21.98 -8.65 6.04
CA LYS A 186 -22.65 -8.96 4.78
C LYS A 186 -22.20 -10.33 4.29
N SER A 187 -23.10 -11.05 3.62
CA SER A 187 -22.79 -12.34 3.02
C SER A 187 -21.53 -12.27 2.15
N ARG A 188 -20.55 -13.07 2.50
CA ARG A 188 -19.29 -13.11 1.78
C ARG A 188 -19.43 -13.91 0.49
N PRO A 189 -18.69 -13.51 -0.57
CA PRO A 189 -18.73 -14.20 -1.83
C PRO A 189 -18.18 -15.61 -1.70
N SER A 190 -18.81 -16.56 -2.43
CA SER A 190 -18.35 -17.94 -2.51
C SER A 190 -17.67 -18.26 -3.83
N SER A 191 -17.63 -17.33 -4.77
CA SER A 191 -17.05 -17.48 -6.10
C SER A 191 -16.55 -16.16 -6.65
N TRP A 192 -15.64 -16.21 -7.65
CA TRP A 192 -15.14 -15.03 -8.36
C TRP A 192 -16.24 -14.15 -9.00
N ARG A 193 -17.41 -14.72 -9.30
CA ARG A 193 -18.55 -13.96 -9.83
C ARG A 193 -19.08 -12.96 -8.80
N ASP A 194 -18.94 -13.31 -7.55
CA ASP A 194 -19.35 -12.44 -6.44
C ASP A 194 -18.34 -11.30 -6.22
N TYR A 195 -17.06 -11.48 -6.58
CA TYR A 195 -16.05 -10.40 -6.53
C TYR A 195 -16.42 -9.24 -7.45
N ILE A 196 -16.98 -9.53 -8.63
CA ILE A 196 -17.51 -8.52 -9.54
C ILE A 196 -18.62 -7.72 -8.87
N ASN A 197 -19.54 -8.39 -8.15
CA ASN A 197 -20.61 -7.72 -7.41
C ASN A 197 -20.07 -6.87 -6.25
N MET A 198 -18.90 -7.21 -5.69
CA MET A 198 -18.24 -6.39 -4.67
C MET A 198 -17.64 -5.12 -5.26
N VAL A 199 -17.11 -5.20 -6.50
CA VAL A 199 -16.60 -4.03 -7.22
C VAL A 199 -17.70 -3.01 -7.51
N ASP A 200 -18.90 -3.48 -7.87
CA ASP A 200 -20.03 -2.65 -8.27
C ASP A 200 -21.10 -2.56 -7.16
N ASP A 201 -20.70 -2.59 -5.90
CA ASP A 201 -21.64 -2.48 -4.78
C ASP A 201 -22.09 -1.01 -4.60
N PRO A 202 -23.38 -0.68 -4.75
CA PRO A 202 -23.83 0.70 -4.71
C PRO A 202 -23.66 1.38 -3.34
N GLY A 203 -23.45 0.62 -2.26
CA GLY A 203 -23.22 1.18 -0.93
C GLY A 203 -21.84 1.81 -0.77
N ASP A 204 -20.85 1.40 -1.59
CA ASP A 204 -19.51 1.95 -1.59
C ASP A 204 -19.37 3.19 -2.48
N ASP A 205 -20.39 3.51 -3.27
CA ASP A 205 -20.39 4.52 -4.33
C ASP A 205 -19.98 5.92 -3.86
N ASP A 206 -20.41 6.35 -2.68
CA ASP A 206 -20.07 7.68 -2.16
C ASP A 206 -18.57 7.79 -1.83
N TYR A 207 -17.98 6.74 -1.27
CA TYR A 207 -16.54 6.68 -0.92
C TYR A 207 -15.68 6.62 -2.19
N ILE A 208 -16.06 5.75 -3.12
CA ILE A 208 -15.35 5.62 -4.40
C ILE A 208 -15.47 6.90 -5.22
N SER A 209 -16.65 7.52 -5.28
CA SER A 209 -16.87 8.81 -5.95
C SER A 209 -16.01 9.93 -5.36
N TYR A 210 -15.87 9.97 -4.04
CA TYR A 210 -14.98 10.95 -3.39
C TYR A 210 -13.53 10.76 -3.81
N ILE A 211 -13.02 9.52 -3.80
CA ILE A 211 -11.65 9.21 -4.24
C ILE A 211 -11.45 9.58 -5.69
N VAL A 212 -12.39 9.20 -6.57
CA VAL A 212 -12.35 9.55 -8.00
C VAL A 212 -12.32 11.06 -8.19
N GLN A 213 -13.16 11.81 -7.45
CA GLN A 213 -13.13 13.26 -7.48
C GLN A 213 -11.73 13.80 -7.13
N LYS A 214 -11.10 13.29 -6.08
CA LYS A 214 -9.75 13.71 -5.67
C LYS A 214 -8.68 13.37 -6.71
N ILE A 215 -8.78 12.21 -7.33
CA ILE A 215 -7.91 11.81 -8.45
C ILE A 215 -8.07 12.77 -9.62
N GLU A 216 -9.30 13.10 -10.02
CA GLU A 216 -9.60 14.02 -11.11
C GLU A 216 -9.11 15.45 -10.81
N GLU A 217 -9.29 15.94 -9.59
CA GLU A 217 -8.77 17.25 -9.17
C GLU A 217 -7.26 17.35 -9.39
N VAL A 218 -6.50 16.31 -8.99
CA VAL A 218 -5.06 16.25 -9.18
C VAL A 218 -4.70 16.07 -10.65
N ALA A 219 -5.40 15.17 -11.37
CA ALA A 219 -5.13 14.90 -12.78
C ALA A 219 -5.32 16.14 -13.67
N VAL A 220 -6.32 16.97 -13.37
CA VAL A 220 -6.54 18.24 -14.04
C VAL A 220 -5.44 19.25 -13.71
N LYS A 221 -5.08 19.37 -12.41
CA LYS A 221 -4.03 20.27 -11.94
C LYS A 221 -2.67 19.97 -12.59
N GLU A 222 -2.32 18.68 -12.66
CA GLU A 222 -1.02 18.18 -13.12
C GLU A 222 -1.03 17.84 -14.63
N GLU A 223 -2.14 18.09 -15.36
CA GLU A 223 -2.31 17.80 -16.78
C GLU A 223 -1.99 16.34 -17.15
N TYR A 224 -2.46 15.39 -16.34
CA TYR A 224 -2.15 13.98 -16.53
C TYR A 224 -2.77 13.43 -17.84
N SER A 225 -1.99 12.64 -18.56
CA SER A 225 -2.51 11.75 -19.61
C SER A 225 -3.39 10.65 -18.98
N VAL A 226 -4.18 9.95 -19.80
CA VAL A 226 -5.02 8.83 -19.33
C VAL A 226 -4.19 7.80 -18.58
N SER A 227 -3.04 7.39 -19.13
CA SER A 227 -2.16 6.42 -18.47
C SER A 227 -1.52 6.95 -17.18
N ALA A 228 -1.19 8.24 -17.11
CA ALA A 228 -0.67 8.86 -15.90
C ALA A 228 -1.75 8.92 -14.82
N LYS A 229 -2.99 9.24 -15.18
CA LYS A 229 -4.12 9.26 -14.26
C LYS A 229 -4.43 7.86 -13.69
N ILE A 230 -4.42 6.83 -14.55
CA ILE A 230 -4.57 5.44 -14.10
C ILE A 230 -3.44 5.05 -13.14
N ASN A 231 -2.19 5.34 -13.48
CA ASN A 231 -1.06 5.07 -12.61
C ASN A 231 -1.16 5.81 -11.27
N PHE A 232 -1.69 7.03 -11.27
CA PHE A 232 -1.93 7.81 -10.08
C PHE A 232 -3.00 7.17 -9.19
N ALA A 233 -4.11 6.73 -9.78
CA ALA A 233 -5.18 6.02 -9.08
C ALA A 233 -4.69 4.71 -8.44
N VAL A 234 -3.98 3.89 -9.21
CA VAL A 234 -3.41 2.62 -8.71
C VAL A 234 -2.34 2.88 -7.64
N GLY A 235 -1.52 3.92 -7.82
CA GLY A 235 -0.51 4.31 -6.84
C GLY A 235 -1.10 4.64 -5.47
N PHE A 236 -2.30 5.20 -5.41
CA PHE A 236 -3.02 5.38 -4.14
C PHE A 236 -3.26 4.05 -3.43
N VAL A 237 -3.78 3.06 -4.15
CA VAL A 237 -4.06 1.73 -3.57
C VAL A 237 -2.77 1.00 -3.21
N GLN A 238 -1.73 1.07 -4.03
CA GLN A 238 -0.43 0.46 -3.78
C GLN A 238 0.28 1.00 -2.51
N LYS A 239 -0.13 2.16 -2.01
CA LYS A 239 0.41 2.75 -0.76
C LYS A 239 -0.34 2.26 0.48
N LEU A 240 -1.48 1.62 0.32
CA LEU A 240 -2.12 0.94 1.42
C LEU A 240 -1.23 -0.22 1.88
N PRO A 241 -1.02 -0.41 3.18
CA PRO A 241 -0.26 -1.54 3.70
C PRO A 241 -0.80 -2.87 3.18
N TYR A 242 0.09 -3.72 2.69
CA TYR A 242 -0.25 -5.11 2.43
C TYR A 242 -0.44 -5.82 3.76
N THR A 243 -1.64 -6.27 4.02
CA THR A 243 -1.96 -7.04 5.21
C THR A 243 -2.15 -8.49 4.79
N GLU A 244 -1.10 -9.30 5.00
CA GLU A 244 -1.31 -10.74 5.00
C GLU A 244 -2.38 -11.04 6.05
N LYS A 245 -3.29 -11.96 5.69
CA LYS A 245 -4.42 -12.44 6.50
C LYS A 245 -4.11 -12.35 8.00
N ILE A 246 -4.64 -11.33 8.67
CA ILE A 246 -4.62 -11.30 10.13
C ILE A 246 -5.63 -12.35 10.54
N VAL A 247 -5.14 -13.56 10.80
CA VAL A 247 -5.94 -14.70 11.25
C VAL A 247 -6.47 -14.42 12.66
N THR A 248 -7.36 -13.45 12.76
CA THR A 248 -8.08 -13.18 14.02
C THR A 248 -9.49 -13.70 14.00
N ARG A 249 -9.99 -14.16 12.83
CA ARG A 249 -11.38 -14.63 12.69
C ARG A 249 -11.45 -15.72 11.62
N ASP A 250 -12.33 -16.70 11.81
CA ASP A 250 -12.61 -17.81 10.87
C ASP A 250 -13.11 -17.37 9.46
N TRP A 251 -13.11 -16.07 9.18
CA TRP A 251 -13.64 -15.42 7.96
C TRP A 251 -12.56 -14.82 7.05
N ASP A 252 -11.31 -14.94 7.40
CA ASP A 252 -10.18 -14.19 6.81
C ASP A 252 -9.74 -14.70 5.42
N GLU A 253 -10.45 -15.66 4.86
CA GLU A 253 -10.21 -16.15 3.49
C GLU A 253 -11.11 -15.46 2.45
N HIS A 254 -11.90 -14.47 2.85
CA HIS A 254 -12.84 -13.80 1.98
C HIS A 254 -12.38 -12.37 1.70
N PRO A 255 -12.46 -11.92 0.43
CA PRO A 255 -12.07 -10.57 0.06
C PRO A 255 -12.96 -9.52 0.72
N LYS A 256 -12.41 -8.35 0.91
CA LYS A 256 -13.09 -7.18 1.48
C LYS A 256 -13.81 -6.39 0.41
N TYR A 257 -14.92 -5.79 0.79
CA TYR A 257 -15.53 -4.74 -0.01
C TYR A 257 -14.63 -3.49 -0.05
N PRO A 258 -14.76 -2.61 -1.07
CA PRO A 258 -13.98 -1.39 -1.15
C PRO A 258 -14.01 -0.54 0.12
N LEU A 259 -15.20 -0.39 0.75
CA LEU A 259 -15.34 0.34 2.01
C LEU A 259 -14.52 -0.30 3.14
N GLU A 260 -14.52 -1.62 3.27
CA GLU A 260 -13.74 -2.33 4.30
C GLU A 260 -12.23 -2.13 4.08
N THR A 261 -11.76 -2.27 2.83
CA THR A 261 -10.34 -2.04 2.48
C THR A 261 -9.91 -0.60 2.82
N LEU A 262 -10.79 0.37 2.56
CA LEU A 262 -10.55 1.76 2.93
C LEU A 262 -10.59 1.94 4.45
N PHE A 263 -11.58 1.40 5.14
CA PHE A 263 -11.70 1.52 6.59
C PHE A 263 -10.49 0.91 7.30
N ASP A 264 -10.11 -0.31 6.93
CA ASP A 264 -8.93 -1.02 7.48
C ASP A 264 -7.62 -0.40 7.04
N ARG A 265 -7.65 0.48 6.04
CA ARG A 265 -6.49 1.11 5.43
C ARG A 265 -5.44 0.11 4.92
N GLY A 266 -5.89 -1.04 4.43
CA GLY A 266 -5.02 -2.09 3.91
C GLY A 266 -5.77 -3.35 3.53
N GLY A 267 -5.10 -4.24 2.82
CA GLY A 267 -5.66 -5.49 2.34
C GLY A 267 -4.62 -6.37 1.64
N ASP A 268 -5.04 -7.53 1.21
CA ASP A 268 -4.25 -8.43 0.35
C ASP A 268 -4.46 -8.14 -1.14
N CYS A 269 -4.11 -9.08 -2.02
CA CYS A 269 -4.18 -8.87 -3.46
C CYS A 269 -5.62 -8.79 -3.98
N GLU A 270 -6.55 -9.55 -3.41
CA GLU A 270 -7.96 -9.50 -3.77
C GLU A 270 -8.59 -8.19 -3.34
N ASP A 271 -8.36 -7.78 -2.09
CA ASP A 271 -8.89 -6.56 -1.50
C ASP A 271 -8.47 -5.32 -2.29
N THR A 272 -7.17 -5.22 -2.56
CA THR A 272 -6.59 -4.09 -3.31
C THR A 272 -7.00 -4.10 -4.77
N SER A 273 -7.21 -5.28 -5.36
CA SER A 273 -7.70 -5.40 -6.73
C SER A 273 -9.17 -5.01 -6.86
N ILE A 274 -10.02 -5.44 -5.92
CA ILE A 274 -11.44 -5.04 -5.87
C ILE A 274 -11.55 -3.52 -5.72
N LEU A 275 -10.82 -2.92 -4.79
CA LEU A 275 -10.80 -1.47 -4.61
C LEU A 275 -10.29 -0.73 -5.84
N THR A 276 -9.21 -1.21 -6.47
CA THR A 276 -8.66 -0.62 -7.70
C THR A 276 -9.65 -0.71 -8.85
N ALA A 277 -10.29 -1.86 -9.03
CA ALA A 277 -11.30 -2.06 -10.06
C ALA A 277 -12.49 -1.11 -9.86
N ALA A 278 -12.99 -0.97 -8.62
CA ALA A 278 -14.07 -0.03 -8.30
C ALA A 278 -13.71 1.43 -8.63
N ILE A 279 -12.51 1.87 -8.28
CA ILE A 279 -12.03 3.22 -8.60
C ILE A 279 -11.97 3.43 -10.11
N LEU A 280 -11.38 2.49 -10.87
CA LEU A 280 -11.19 2.63 -12.31
C LEU A 280 -12.49 2.50 -13.09
N ASP A 281 -13.41 1.62 -12.67
CA ASP A 281 -14.76 1.52 -13.24
C ASP A 281 -15.53 2.82 -13.03
N LYS A 282 -15.48 3.37 -11.82
CA LYS A 282 -16.10 4.67 -11.50
C LYS A 282 -15.49 5.84 -12.27
N MET A 283 -14.21 5.74 -12.68
CA MET A 283 -13.55 6.67 -13.62
C MET A 283 -13.99 6.47 -15.06
N GLY A 284 -14.82 5.47 -15.36
CA GLY A 284 -15.36 5.16 -16.69
C GLY A 284 -14.44 4.30 -17.55
N HIS A 285 -13.52 3.55 -16.95
CA HIS A 285 -12.68 2.58 -17.66
C HIS A 285 -13.34 1.21 -17.72
N ASP A 286 -13.14 0.50 -18.81
CA ASP A 286 -13.50 -0.91 -18.94
C ASP A 286 -12.42 -1.75 -18.26
N VAL A 287 -12.78 -2.40 -17.16
CA VAL A 287 -11.85 -3.11 -16.27
C VAL A 287 -12.23 -4.58 -16.09
N CYS A 288 -11.26 -5.38 -15.70
CA CYS A 288 -11.44 -6.78 -15.35
C CYS A 288 -10.62 -7.15 -14.12
N LEU A 289 -11.06 -8.18 -13.41
CA LEU A 289 -10.22 -8.88 -12.45
C LEU A 289 -9.44 -9.99 -13.16
N VAL A 290 -8.20 -10.19 -12.76
CA VAL A 290 -7.27 -11.15 -13.38
C VAL A 290 -6.70 -12.06 -12.30
N PHE A 291 -6.82 -13.37 -12.54
CA PHE A 291 -6.30 -14.41 -11.65
C PHE A 291 -5.33 -15.30 -12.45
N PRO A 292 -4.02 -15.22 -12.21
CA PRO A 292 -3.05 -16.14 -12.81
C PRO A 292 -3.38 -17.58 -12.43
N VAL A 293 -3.23 -18.48 -13.40
CA VAL A 293 -3.55 -19.90 -13.18
C VAL A 293 -2.51 -20.52 -12.26
N ASP A 294 -2.98 -21.30 -11.29
CA ASP A 294 -2.17 -22.01 -10.29
C ASP A 294 -1.40 -21.09 -9.31
N GLU A 295 -1.79 -19.81 -9.23
CA GLU A 295 -1.20 -18.82 -8.30
C GLU A 295 -2.28 -18.22 -7.41
N GLU A 296 -1.98 -18.05 -6.15
CA GLU A 296 -2.85 -17.35 -5.18
C GLU A 296 -2.63 -15.83 -5.33
N HIS A 297 -3.09 -15.27 -6.44
CA HIS A 297 -2.92 -13.85 -6.74
C HIS A 297 -4.09 -13.28 -7.54
N CYS A 298 -4.38 -12.00 -7.28
CA CYS A 298 -5.35 -11.21 -8.02
C CYS A 298 -4.72 -9.88 -8.45
N SER A 299 -4.99 -9.47 -9.67
CA SER A 299 -4.62 -8.15 -10.20
C SER A 299 -5.77 -7.58 -11.03
N VAL A 300 -5.60 -6.37 -11.55
CA VAL A 300 -6.60 -5.69 -12.39
C VAL A 300 -6.10 -5.58 -13.81
N GLY A 301 -6.99 -5.70 -14.77
CA GLY A 301 -6.74 -5.33 -16.16
C GLY A 301 -7.59 -4.14 -16.57
N VAL A 302 -7.04 -3.22 -17.36
CA VAL A 302 -7.78 -2.08 -17.91
C VAL A 302 -7.68 -2.07 -19.45
N ALA A 303 -8.82 -1.95 -20.11
CA ALA A 303 -8.87 -1.89 -21.56
C ALA A 303 -8.55 -0.47 -22.04
N LEU A 304 -7.54 -0.37 -22.88
CA LEU A 304 -7.09 0.90 -23.46
C LEU A 304 -6.63 0.70 -24.92
N ASP A 305 -6.79 1.74 -25.71
CA ASP A 305 -6.20 1.80 -27.05
C ASP A 305 -4.73 2.20 -26.94
N GLY A 306 -3.84 1.41 -27.53
CA GLY A 306 -2.42 1.68 -27.57
C GLY A 306 -1.54 0.49 -27.18
N ASP A 307 -0.31 0.79 -26.79
CA ASP A 307 0.66 -0.19 -26.29
C ASP A 307 1.23 0.33 -24.97
N PHE A 308 0.82 -0.31 -23.88
CA PHE A 308 1.23 0.05 -22.52
C PHE A 308 2.04 -1.06 -21.85
N GLY A 309 2.43 -2.10 -22.57
CA GLY A 309 3.22 -3.22 -22.07
C GLY A 309 2.42 -4.52 -21.96
N TYR A 310 2.54 -5.22 -20.83
CA TYR A 310 1.91 -6.52 -20.65
C TYR A 310 0.38 -6.43 -20.57
N PHE A 311 -0.31 -7.32 -21.28
CA PHE A 311 -1.76 -7.36 -21.32
C PHE A 311 -2.31 -8.79 -21.45
N TYR A 312 -3.54 -8.94 -21.05
CA TYR A 312 -4.35 -10.14 -21.29
C TYR A 312 -5.34 -9.89 -22.41
N ASN A 313 -5.56 -10.91 -23.25
CA ASN A 313 -6.60 -10.84 -24.28
C ASN A 313 -7.87 -11.53 -23.77
N PHE A 314 -8.98 -10.81 -23.84
CA PHE A 314 -10.29 -11.38 -23.60
C PHE A 314 -11.29 -10.83 -24.63
N ASP A 315 -11.95 -11.71 -25.35
CA ASP A 315 -12.94 -11.41 -26.40
C ASP A 315 -12.48 -10.32 -27.40
N GLY A 316 -11.20 -10.37 -27.77
CA GLY A 316 -10.59 -9.44 -28.74
C GLY A 316 -10.15 -8.09 -28.15
N LYS A 317 -10.40 -7.81 -26.89
CA LYS A 317 -9.91 -6.64 -26.16
C LYS A 317 -8.58 -6.94 -25.46
N LYS A 318 -7.72 -5.94 -25.38
CA LYS A 318 -6.49 -5.97 -24.57
C LYS A 318 -6.74 -5.30 -23.23
N TYR A 319 -6.59 -6.06 -22.16
CA TYR A 319 -6.63 -5.56 -20.81
C TYR A 319 -5.19 -5.46 -20.28
N PHE A 320 -4.65 -4.25 -20.17
CA PHE A 320 -3.30 -4.02 -19.68
C PHE A 320 -3.23 -4.25 -18.18
N ASN A 321 -2.23 -5.01 -17.75
CA ASN A 321 -2.07 -5.40 -16.35
C ASN A 321 -1.80 -4.20 -15.44
N LEU A 322 -2.42 -4.25 -14.28
CA LEU A 322 -2.21 -3.34 -13.16
C LEU A 322 -1.99 -4.19 -11.90
N GLU A 323 -0.76 -4.23 -11.46
CA GLU A 323 -0.42 -4.81 -10.17
C GLU A 323 -0.83 -3.85 -9.06
N THR A 324 -1.57 -4.34 -8.07
CA THR A 324 -2.13 -3.53 -7.00
C THR A 324 -1.37 -3.64 -5.68
N THR A 325 -0.52 -4.66 -5.55
CA THR A 325 0.23 -4.97 -4.34
C THR A 325 1.73 -4.68 -4.50
N GLY A 326 2.37 -4.29 -3.44
CA GLY A 326 3.82 -4.22 -3.28
C GLY A 326 4.56 -3.38 -4.34
N GLY A 327 5.18 -2.31 -3.95
CA GLY A 327 6.03 -1.52 -4.85
C GLY A 327 5.28 -0.45 -5.66
N VAL A 328 6.00 0.14 -6.63
CA VAL A 328 5.46 1.16 -7.55
C VAL A 328 5.34 0.52 -8.93
N TRP A 329 4.31 -0.27 -9.13
CA TRP A 329 3.98 -0.85 -10.43
C TRP A 329 3.21 0.14 -11.27
N ARG A 330 3.46 0.13 -12.57
CA ARG A 330 2.77 0.98 -13.54
C ARG A 330 1.94 0.14 -14.49
N LEU A 331 1.01 0.80 -15.15
CA LEU A 331 0.20 0.23 -16.22
C LEU A 331 1.07 -0.58 -17.19
N GLY A 332 0.68 -1.82 -17.43
CA GLY A 332 1.37 -2.76 -18.31
C GLY A 332 2.64 -3.38 -17.73
N GLN A 333 2.97 -3.14 -16.47
CA GLN A 333 4.02 -3.88 -15.79
C GLN A 333 3.44 -5.11 -15.08
N ILE A 334 4.24 -6.17 -15.02
CA ILE A 334 3.89 -7.41 -14.34
C ILE A 334 5.11 -7.92 -13.57
N PRO A 335 4.94 -8.48 -12.36
CA PRO A 335 6.01 -9.17 -11.66
C PRO A 335 6.55 -10.33 -12.52
N ALA A 336 7.87 -10.52 -12.49
CA ALA A 336 8.53 -11.56 -13.30
C ALA A 336 8.05 -12.98 -12.99
N SER A 337 7.50 -13.21 -11.79
CA SER A 337 6.89 -14.48 -11.39
C SER A 337 5.61 -14.81 -12.14
N TYR A 338 4.89 -13.81 -12.66
CA TYR A 338 3.62 -13.99 -13.38
C TYR A 338 3.76 -13.77 -14.89
N ASP A 339 4.92 -13.35 -15.38
CA ASP A 339 5.16 -13.12 -16.80
C ASP A 339 5.01 -14.41 -17.61
N GLY A 340 4.10 -14.38 -18.59
CA GLY A 340 3.81 -15.51 -19.47
C GLY A 340 2.89 -16.57 -18.87
N LEU A 341 2.39 -16.42 -17.64
CA LEU A 341 1.39 -17.31 -17.08
C LEU A 341 0.03 -17.08 -17.77
N ALA A 342 -0.72 -18.16 -17.94
CA ALA A 342 -2.12 -18.08 -18.31
C ALA A 342 -2.91 -17.47 -17.14
N ALA A 343 -3.98 -16.75 -17.45
CA ALA A 343 -4.83 -16.16 -16.41
C ALA A 343 -6.31 -16.28 -16.77
N TYR A 344 -7.14 -16.36 -15.75
CA TYR A 344 -8.57 -16.13 -15.88
C TYR A 344 -8.83 -14.64 -15.86
N VAL A 345 -9.59 -14.15 -16.83
CA VAL A 345 -9.93 -12.74 -17.00
C VAL A 345 -11.44 -12.59 -16.86
N TYR A 346 -11.86 -11.78 -15.91
CA TYR A 346 -13.27 -11.55 -15.58
C TYR A 346 -13.63 -10.07 -15.74
N PRO A 347 -14.13 -9.64 -16.92
CA PRO A 347 -14.60 -8.28 -17.11
C PRO A 347 -15.78 -7.92 -16.20
N LEU A 348 -15.83 -6.69 -15.73
CA LEU A 348 -16.98 -6.18 -14.98
C LEU A 348 -18.21 -6.01 -15.88
N ASN A 349 -17.97 -5.53 -17.11
CA ASN A 349 -19.00 -5.29 -18.12
C ASN A 349 -18.70 -6.16 -19.35
N PRO A 350 -19.08 -7.46 -19.36
CA PRO A 350 -18.78 -8.40 -20.43
C PRO A 350 -19.53 -8.14 -21.74
#